data_e98a7bd8d1e69321a96aa27b2ad910b6
#
_entry.id   e98a7bd8d1e69321a96aa27b2ad910b6
#
_cell.length_a   1.000
_cell.length_b   1.000
_cell.length_c   1.000
_cell.angle_alpha   90.00
_cell.angle_beta   90.00
_cell.angle_gamma   90.00
#
_symmetry.space_group_name_H-M   'P 1'
#
loop_
_entity.id
_entity.type
_entity.pdbx_description
1 polymer ?
#
loop_
_entity_poly.entity_id
_entity_poly.type
_entity_poly.pdbx_seq_one_letter_code
_entity_poly.pdbx_strand_id
1 'polypeptide(L)'
;MRNRIRFSVSEILRWQSTFDLLAILECLFYNLHMNALDTLVELSGQMELEHAEEARAHPHSAPREPAEPAKPACFTPKEKRAGFVHPAQLPNGKQVILLKTLLSSACERDCFYCPFRAGRDFRRATFKPQEFAELFMKLNQAKMAEGIFLSSGIAAGGANTQNKILDTAEILRKKFGFRGYMHLKIMPGAEKGQVERLMQLADRVSINLEAPNTERLAKLAPHKTFVEELFRPLKWVEDIRRSQPAYKFWNGKYPSTVTQFVAGGSDESDLELLTTTDWLMKNVRLTRAYYSAFYPIRDTPLENKAAVDPMREHRLYQASFLLRDYGFDLEEMPLAPDGNLPLLTDPKLAWAQMNLAEKPVEINRAEKRELLRVPGIGLKGADAILSARNTGTLQDLTAVRKLGIIIARAAPFLLINGKRPAAQLSMF
;
A
#
# COMPACT_ATOMS: atom_id res chain seq x y z
N MET A 1 -16.42 8.20 49.75
CA MET A 1 -17.42 7.31 49.11
C MET A 1 -17.28 7.44 47.61
N ARG A 2 -16.70 6.42 46.96
CA ARG A 2 -16.49 6.39 45.47
C ARG A 2 -17.56 5.47 44.89
N ASN A 3 -18.61 6.03 44.31
CA ASN A 3 -19.60 5.28 43.55
C ASN A 3 -18.96 4.81 42.22
N ARG A 4 -18.72 3.52 42.12
CA ARG A 4 -18.40 2.87 40.82
C ARG A 4 -19.74 2.63 40.12
N ILE A 5 -20.00 3.38 39.06
CA ILE A 5 -21.10 3.10 38.13
C ILE A 5 -20.67 1.90 37.29
N ARG A 6 -21.31 0.75 37.46
CA ARG A 6 -21.17 -0.44 36.61
C ARG A 6 -22.34 -0.44 35.63
N PHE A 7 -22.07 -0.25 34.36
CA PHE A 7 -23.06 -0.50 33.32
C PHE A 7 -23.04 -1.98 32.93
N SER A 8 -24.21 -2.57 32.72
CA SER A 8 -24.33 -3.93 32.23
C SER A 8 -24.16 -3.99 30.71
N VAL A 9 -23.69 -5.13 30.20
CA VAL A 9 -23.51 -5.36 28.76
C VAL A 9 -24.80 -5.17 27.96
N SER A 10 -25.96 -5.37 28.58
CA SER A 10 -27.30 -5.17 27.97
C SER A 10 -27.68 -3.70 27.80
N GLU A 11 -27.12 -2.79 28.59
CA GLU A 11 -27.34 -1.34 28.44
C GLU A 11 -26.51 -0.78 27.29
N ILE A 12 -25.31 -1.34 27.04
CA ILE A 12 -24.41 -0.93 25.94
C ILE A 12 -24.99 -1.31 24.56
N LEU A 13 -25.79 -2.37 24.45
CA LEU A 13 -26.36 -2.84 23.19
C LEU A 13 -27.63 -2.07 22.74
N ARG A 14 -28.20 -1.22 23.56
CA ARG A 14 -29.44 -0.47 23.26
C ARG A 14 -29.23 0.88 22.58
N TRP A 15 -27.98 1.32 22.41
CA TRP A 15 -27.65 2.65 21.91
C TRP A 15 -27.25 2.61 20.44
N GLN A 16 -28.23 2.70 19.55
CA GLN A 16 -28.04 2.68 18.08
C GLN A 16 -28.04 4.08 17.44
N SER A 17 -27.72 5.15 18.16
CA SER A 17 -27.60 6.46 17.56
C SER A 17 -26.16 7.01 17.62
N THR A 18 -25.77 7.72 16.57
CA THR A 18 -24.41 8.25 16.36
C THR A 18 -23.94 9.28 17.39
N PHE A 19 -24.83 9.79 18.22
CA PHE A 19 -24.52 10.73 19.32
C PHE A 19 -23.85 10.04 20.51
N ASP A 20 -24.12 8.77 20.73
CA ASP A 20 -23.70 8.05 21.91
C ASP A 20 -22.29 7.49 21.83
N LEU A 21 -21.76 7.30 20.62
CA LEU A 21 -20.36 6.85 20.44
C LEU A 21 -19.33 7.91 20.86
N LEU A 22 -19.68 9.19 20.74
CA LEU A 22 -18.83 10.28 21.26
C LEU A 22 -18.86 10.31 22.79
N ALA A 23 -20.02 10.14 23.40
CA ALA A 23 -20.15 10.07 24.86
C ALA A 23 -19.48 8.81 25.42
N ILE A 24 -19.53 7.66 24.70
CA ILE A 24 -18.79 6.46 25.08
C ILE A 24 -17.28 6.66 24.89
N LEU A 25 -16.85 7.32 23.85
CA LEU A 25 -15.45 7.71 23.65
C LEU A 25 -15.00 8.68 24.73
N GLU A 26 -15.75 9.71 25.05
CA GLU A 26 -15.45 10.63 26.13
C GLU A 26 -15.44 9.92 27.50
N CYS A 27 -16.35 9.01 27.77
CA CYS A 27 -16.40 8.26 29.03
C CYS A 27 -15.29 7.18 29.13
N LEU A 28 -14.93 6.53 28.01
CA LEU A 28 -13.81 5.59 27.92
C LEU A 28 -12.45 6.30 27.95
N PHE A 29 -12.38 7.54 27.43
CA PHE A 29 -11.17 8.34 27.33
C PHE A 29 -10.94 9.26 28.53
N TYR A 30 -11.96 9.57 29.34
CA TYR A 30 -11.83 10.44 30.49
C TYR A 30 -10.90 9.88 31.60
N ASN A 31 -10.60 8.59 31.58
CA ASN A 31 -9.64 7.94 32.48
C ASN A 31 -8.29 7.61 31.83
N LEU A 32 -8.04 8.04 30.61
CA LEU A 32 -6.77 7.91 29.94
C LEU A 32 -6.17 9.27 29.71
N HIS A 33 -4.90 9.39 30.01
CA HIS A 33 -4.10 10.56 29.74
C HIS A 33 -4.57 11.26 28.46
N MET A 34 -5.15 12.45 28.58
CA MET A 34 -5.56 13.30 27.45
C MET A 34 -4.47 13.36 26.37
N ASN A 35 -3.20 13.20 26.78
CA ASN A 35 -2.01 13.19 25.92
C ASN A 35 -2.01 12.11 24.82
N ALA A 36 -2.55 10.90 25.03
CA ALA A 36 -2.45 9.83 24.02
C ALA A 36 -3.42 10.03 22.85
N LEU A 37 -4.63 10.49 23.11
CA LEU A 37 -5.59 10.80 22.06
C LEU A 37 -5.17 12.05 21.27
N ASP A 38 -4.70 13.07 21.94
CA ASP A 38 -4.18 14.29 21.32
C ASP A 38 -2.97 13.96 20.43
N THR A 39 -2.08 13.09 20.91
CA THR A 39 -0.95 12.59 20.13
C THR A 39 -1.41 11.82 18.89
N LEU A 40 -2.46 10.99 19.00
CA LEU A 40 -3.01 10.27 17.84
C LEU A 40 -3.63 11.23 16.82
N VAL A 41 -4.39 12.20 17.25
CA VAL A 41 -4.99 13.23 16.37
C VAL A 41 -3.90 14.00 15.64
N GLU A 42 -2.86 14.43 16.35
CA GLU A 42 -1.71 15.13 15.77
C GLU A 42 -0.99 14.26 14.72
N LEU A 43 -0.61 13.04 15.09
CA LEU A 43 0.09 12.12 14.18
C LEU A 43 -0.79 11.69 13.00
N SER A 44 -2.09 11.56 13.19
CA SER A 44 -3.02 11.18 12.11
C SER A 44 -3.18 12.32 11.09
N GLY A 45 -3.30 13.57 11.54
CA GLY A 45 -3.29 14.73 10.64
C GLY A 45 -2.00 14.83 9.84
N GLN A 46 -0.87 14.50 10.46
CA GLN A 46 0.43 14.46 9.79
C GLN A 46 0.54 13.30 8.78
N MET A 47 -0.16 12.18 9.01
CA MET A 47 -0.16 11.02 8.11
C MET A 47 -0.94 11.28 6.80
N GLU A 48 -1.77 12.29 6.71
CA GLU A 48 -2.37 12.71 5.44
C GLU A 48 -1.32 13.18 4.41
N LEU A 49 -0.17 13.61 4.90
CA LEU A 49 0.98 14.00 4.08
C LEU A 49 1.81 12.80 3.59
N GLU A 50 1.62 11.61 4.17
CA GLU A 50 2.27 10.36 3.75
C GLU A 50 1.29 9.53 2.92
N HIS A 51 1.59 9.32 1.64
CA HIS A 51 0.72 8.58 0.72
C HIS A 51 0.48 7.15 1.23
N ALA A 52 -0.78 6.72 1.17
CA ALA A 52 -1.20 5.47 1.75
C ALA A 52 -0.66 4.27 0.96
N GLU A 53 0.22 3.49 1.57
CA GLU A 53 0.72 2.22 1.01
C GLU A 53 -0.41 1.20 0.74
N GLU A 54 -1.59 1.37 1.34
CA GLU A 54 -2.67 0.38 1.30
C GLU A 54 -4.02 0.96 0.84
N ALA A 55 -4.16 2.28 0.65
CA ALA A 55 -5.35 2.88 0.09
C ALA A 55 -5.50 2.51 -1.40
N ARG A 56 -6.73 2.33 -1.86
CA ARG A 56 -6.99 2.24 -3.30
C ARG A 56 -6.49 3.52 -3.94
N ALA A 57 -5.68 3.41 -4.97
CA ALA A 57 -5.41 4.52 -5.87
C ALA A 57 -6.74 5.00 -6.46
N HIS A 58 -7.32 6.03 -5.88
CA HIS A 58 -8.40 6.77 -6.55
C HIS A 58 -7.75 7.72 -7.54
N PRO A 59 -8.10 7.68 -8.83
CA PRO A 59 -7.41 8.43 -9.87
C PRO A 59 -7.56 9.95 -9.80
N HIS A 60 -8.17 10.53 -8.77
CA HIS A 60 -8.55 11.93 -8.78
C HIS A 60 -8.46 12.70 -7.45
N SER A 61 -7.66 12.29 -6.49
CA SER A 61 -7.39 13.13 -5.34
C SER A 61 -5.96 13.64 -5.34
N ALA A 62 -5.74 14.77 -5.97
CA ALA A 62 -4.57 15.60 -5.66
C ALA A 62 -4.56 15.89 -4.15
N PRO A 63 -3.40 15.88 -3.46
CA PRO A 63 -3.32 16.31 -2.09
C PRO A 63 -3.89 17.73 -2.01
N ARG A 64 -4.87 17.96 -1.15
CA ARG A 64 -5.33 19.32 -0.87
C ARG A 64 -4.18 20.05 -0.19
N GLU A 65 -3.81 21.21 -0.69
CA GLU A 65 -2.92 22.12 0.03
C GLU A 65 -3.42 22.24 1.49
N PRO A 66 -2.51 22.17 2.48
CA PRO A 66 -2.91 22.48 3.84
C PRO A 66 -3.43 23.91 3.84
N ALA A 67 -4.75 24.05 4.00
CA ALA A 67 -5.36 25.34 4.25
C ALA A 67 -4.63 25.97 5.47
N GLU A 68 -4.43 27.29 5.43
CA GLU A 68 -3.96 28.06 6.59
C GLU A 68 -4.65 27.57 7.87
N PRO A 69 -3.99 27.64 9.05
CA PRO A 69 -4.54 27.11 10.30
C PRO A 69 -5.90 27.75 10.53
N ALA A 70 -6.94 27.14 9.99
CA ALA A 70 -8.30 27.51 10.22
C ALA A 70 -8.58 27.29 11.71
N LYS A 71 -9.23 28.28 12.34
CA LYS A 71 -9.79 28.16 13.67
C LYS A 71 -10.43 26.79 13.85
N PRO A 72 -10.41 26.18 15.05
CA PRO A 72 -10.87 24.82 15.29
C PRO A 72 -12.31 24.67 14.78
N ALA A 73 -12.46 24.17 13.57
CA ALA A 73 -13.75 23.82 13.02
C ALA A 73 -14.25 22.58 13.75
N CYS A 74 -15.48 22.62 14.22
CA CYS A 74 -16.13 21.50 14.85
C CYS A 74 -16.37 20.44 13.78
N PHE A 75 -15.44 19.47 13.67
CA PHE A 75 -15.55 18.35 12.72
C PHE A 75 -16.74 17.47 13.08
N THR A 76 -17.50 17.06 12.08
CA THR A 76 -18.57 16.08 12.28
C THR A 76 -17.98 14.73 12.69
N PRO A 77 -18.72 13.87 13.43
CA PRO A 77 -18.25 12.55 13.84
C PRO A 77 -17.79 11.65 12.68
N LYS A 78 -18.29 11.89 11.47
CA LYS A 78 -17.94 11.14 10.26
C LYS A 78 -16.59 11.59 9.68
N GLU A 79 -16.27 12.88 9.75
CA GLU A 79 -14.98 13.45 9.34
C GLU A 79 -13.88 13.11 10.34
N LYS A 80 -14.16 13.06 11.64
CA LYS A 80 -13.22 12.60 12.67
C LYS A 80 -12.87 11.11 12.55
N ARG A 81 -13.75 10.26 11.98
CA ARG A 81 -13.46 8.85 11.68
C ARG A 81 -12.55 8.65 10.48
N ALA A 82 -12.51 9.58 9.54
CA ALA A 82 -11.81 9.44 8.27
C ALA A 82 -10.28 9.60 8.39
N GLY A 83 -9.76 10.29 9.43
CA GLY A 83 -8.37 10.74 9.46
C GLY A 83 -7.34 9.67 9.87
N PHE A 84 -7.66 8.64 10.64
CA PHE A 84 -6.66 7.70 11.17
C PHE A 84 -6.95 6.22 10.91
N VAL A 85 -8.12 5.87 10.39
CA VAL A 85 -8.48 4.50 10.01
C VAL A 85 -8.71 4.40 8.51
N HIS A 86 -8.08 3.42 7.87
CA HIS A 86 -8.08 3.24 6.43
C HIS A 86 -8.48 1.81 6.07
N PRO A 87 -9.39 1.61 5.11
CA PRO A 87 -9.68 0.28 4.60
C PRO A 87 -8.50 -0.23 3.78
N ALA A 88 -7.95 -1.38 4.16
CA ALA A 88 -6.89 -2.06 3.45
C ALA A 88 -7.40 -3.39 2.87
N GLN A 89 -6.90 -3.77 1.71
CA GLN A 89 -7.23 -5.04 1.08
C GLN A 89 -6.12 -6.06 1.33
N LEU A 90 -6.47 -7.15 2.01
CA LEU A 90 -5.56 -8.27 2.25
C LEU A 90 -5.33 -9.09 0.96
N PRO A 91 -4.24 -9.89 0.89
CA PRO A 91 -3.96 -10.74 -0.28
C PRO A 91 -5.08 -11.72 -0.64
N ASN A 92 -5.90 -12.12 0.34
CA ASN A 92 -7.07 -13.01 0.14
C ASN A 92 -8.34 -12.28 -0.31
N GLY A 93 -8.25 -10.97 -0.60
CA GLY A 93 -9.39 -10.14 -1.03
C GLY A 93 -10.27 -9.63 0.12
N LYS A 94 -10.05 -10.05 1.37
CA LYS A 94 -10.77 -9.52 2.53
C LYS A 94 -10.34 -8.07 2.79
N GLN A 95 -11.28 -7.19 3.10
CA GLN A 95 -11.00 -5.86 3.61
C GLN A 95 -10.80 -5.89 5.13
N VAL A 96 -9.89 -5.08 5.61
CA VAL A 96 -9.61 -4.86 7.03
C VAL A 96 -9.48 -3.36 7.29
N ILE A 97 -10.01 -2.89 8.40
CA ILE A 97 -9.87 -1.48 8.80
C ILE A 97 -8.58 -1.34 9.62
N LEU A 98 -7.60 -0.62 9.07
CA LEU A 98 -6.30 -0.40 9.71
C LEU A 98 -6.24 0.96 10.39
N LEU A 99 -5.75 0.99 11.63
CA LEU A 99 -5.16 2.19 12.18
C LEU A 99 -3.81 2.41 11.50
N LYS A 100 -3.67 3.49 10.73
CA LYS A 100 -2.42 3.90 10.10
C LYS A 100 -1.83 5.07 10.89
N THR A 101 -0.65 4.91 11.48
CA THR A 101 0.01 5.96 12.26
C THR A 101 1.51 5.80 12.34
N LEU A 102 2.16 6.90 12.75
CA LEU A 102 3.55 6.91 13.18
C LEU A 102 3.62 6.68 14.69
N LEU A 103 4.66 5.99 15.14
CA LEU A 103 5.02 5.98 16.56
C LEU A 103 5.67 7.31 16.98
N SER A 104 6.37 7.96 16.04
CA SER A 104 6.93 9.29 16.22
C SER A 104 7.00 10.05 14.90
N SER A 105 6.67 11.33 14.89
CA SER A 105 6.97 12.24 13.78
C SER A 105 8.31 12.98 13.96
N ALA A 106 9.01 12.77 15.08
CA ALA A 106 10.38 13.22 15.22
C ALA A 106 11.32 12.40 14.33
N CYS A 107 12.08 13.06 13.46
CA CYS A 107 12.99 12.41 12.54
C CYS A 107 14.31 13.19 12.47
N GLU A 108 15.43 12.47 12.54
CA GLU A 108 16.78 13.01 12.37
C GLU A 108 17.25 13.00 10.90
N ARG A 109 16.47 12.36 10.01
CA ARG A 109 16.79 12.27 8.59
C ARG A 109 16.28 13.49 7.83
N ASP A 110 17.00 13.86 6.81
CA ASP A 110 16.80 15.08 6.02
C ASP A 110 16.26 14.81 4.60
N CYS A 111 15.50 13.74 4.42
CA CYS A 111 14.94 13.39 3.11
C CYS A 111 14.25 14.60 2.45
N PHE A 112 14.63 14.92 1.21
CA PHE A 112 14.25 16.15 0.52
C PHE A 112 12.76 16.25 0.15
N TYR A 113 12.06 15.13 0.09
CA TYR A 113 10.63 15.02 -0.23
C TYR A 113 9.72 14.85 1.01
N CYS A 114 10.33 14.62 2.20
CA CYS A 114 9.58 14.14 3.35
C CYS A 114 9.05 15.28 4.23
N PRO A 115 7.76 15.29 4.58
CA PRO A 115 7.19 16.29 5.48
C PRO A 115 7.77 16.23 6.90
N PHE A 116 8.33 15.07 7.30
CA PHE A 116 8.88 14.82 8.64
C PHE A 116 10.39 15.06 8.74
N ARG A 117 11.04 15.57 7.68
CA ARG A 117 12.49 15.76 7.64
C ARG A 117 13.01 16.59 8.79
N ALA A 118 14.27 16.36 9.16
CA ALA A 118 15.01 17.21 10.09
C ALA A 118 15.08 18.65 9.57
N GLY A 119 15.08 19.62 10.49
CA GLY A 119 15.20 21.05 10.16
C GLY A 119 13.90 21.73 9.70
N ARG A 120 12.82 20.97 9.46
CA ARG A 120 11.50 21.55 9.17
C ARG A 120 10.79 21.93 10.46
N ASP A 121 10.22 23.14 10.50
CA ASP A 121 9.52 23.65 11.68
C ASP A 121 8.06 23.20 11.69
N PHE A 122 7.75 22.23 12.55
CA PHE A 122 6.37 21.82 12.86
C PHE A 122 6.35 21.05 14.19
N ARG A 123 5.19 20.96 14.79
CA ARG A 123 4.99 20.23 16.04
C ARG A 123 5.32 18.75 15.87
N ARG A 124 6.19 18.21 16.71
CA ARG A 124 6.55 16.80 16.75
C ARG A 124 5.79 16.09 17.85
N ALA A 125 5.30 14.89 17.54
CA ALA A 125 4.60 14.05 18.51
C ALA A 125 5.25 12.67 18.57
N THR A 126 5.23 12.03 19.73
CA THR A 126 5.85 10.70 19.93
C THR A 126 5.05 9.92 20.99
N PHE A 127 4.73 8.68 20.66
CA PHE A 127 4.18 7.71 21.58
C PHE A 127 5.28 6.91 22.29
N LYS A 128 5.03 6.58 23.55
CA LYS A 128 5.71 5.45 24.18
C LYS A 128 5.07 4.14 23.70
N PRO A 129 5.82 3.04 23.52
CA PRO A 129 5.30 1.76 23.04
C PRO A 129 4.09 1.25 23.82
N GLN A 130 4.14 1.29 25.16
CA GLN A 130 3.06 0.86 26.04
C GLN A 130 1.80 1.73 25.88
N GLU A 131 1.96 3.04 25.88
CA GLU A 131 0.88 4.01 25.72
C GLU A 131 0.13 3.82 24.39
N PHE A 132 0.87 3.66 23.30
CA PHE A 132 0.29 3.42 21.99
C PHE A 132 -0.44 2.07 21.94
N ALA A 133 0.16 1.00 22.50
CA ALA A 133 -0.46 -0.30 22.51
C ALA A 133 -1.79 -0.31 23.31
N GLU A 134 -1.85 0.39 24.43
CA GLU A 134 -3.08 0.55 25.23
C GLU A 134 -4.15 1.32 24.45
N LEU A 135 -3.79 2.42 23.79
CA LEU A 135 -4.69 3.20 22.96
C LEU A 135 -5.24 2.35 21.80
N PHE A 136 -4.37 1.66 21.07
CA PHE A 136 -4.77 0.79 19.97
C PHE A 136 -5.75 -0.30 20.44
N MET A 137 -5.47 -0.96 21.55
CA MET A 137 -6.36 -2.01 22.07
C MET A 137 -7.76 -1.49 22.41
N LYS A 138 -7.88 -0.24 22.87
CA LYS A 138 -9.19 0.39 23.10
C LYS A 138 -9.93 0.66 21.80
N LEU A 139 -9.23 1.18 20.77
CA LEU A 139 -9.81 1.36 19.44
C LEU A 139 -10.24 0.02 18.83
N ASN A 140 -9.47 -1.04 19.05
CA ASN A 140 -9.81 -2.39 18.59
C ASN A 140 -11.03 -2.95 19.31
N GLN A 141 -11.11 -2.83 20.64
CA GLN A 141 -12.27 -3.24 21.42
C GLN A 141 -13.54 -2.46 21.03
N ALA A 142 -13.40 -1.17 20.70
CA ALA A 142 -14.48 -0.33 20.18
C ALA A 142 -14.82 -0.65 18.70
N LYS A 143 -14.18 -1.65 18.07
CA LYS A 143 -14.35 -2.04 16.66
C LYS A 143 -14.07 -0.90 15.66
N MET A 144 -13.24 0.05 16.03
CA MET A 144 -12.83 1.16 15.16
C MET A 144 -11.66 0.77 14.26
N ALA A 145 -10.77 -0.12 14.72
CA ALA A 145 -9.65 -0.65 13.96
C ALA A 145 -9.53 -2.16 14.18
N GLU A 146 -9.39 -2.93 13.10
CA GLU A 146 -9.21 -4.39 13.13
C GLU A 146 -7.73 -4.79 13.03
N GLY A 147 -6.90 -3.88 12.56
CA GLY A 147 -5.46 -4.06 12.39
C GLY A 147 -4.69 -2.75 12.49
N ILE A 148 -3.39 -2.85 12.37
CA ILE A 148 -2.47 -1.74 12.51
C ILE A 148 -1.45 -1.71 11.37
N PHE A 149 -1.17 -0.52 10.83
CA PHE A 149 0.05 -0.18 10.11
C PHE A 149 0.89 0.75 10.99
N LEU A 150 2.08 0.33 11.35
CA LEU A 150 2.97 1.07 12.25
C LEU A 150 4.29 1.42 11.59
N SER A 151 4.55 2.72 11.48
CA SER A 151 5.78 3.33 11.01
C SER A 151 6.34 4.30 12.06
N SER A 152 7.44 4.98 11.76
CA SER A 152 8.00 6.02 12.62
C SER A 152 8.95 6.93 11.83
N GLY A 153 9.09 8.18 12.26
CA GLY A 153 10.30 8.93 12.02
C GLY A 153 11.47 8.28 12.77
N ILE A 154 12.69 8.47 12.28
CA ILE A 154 13.92 7.94 12.91
C ILE A 154 14.42 8.93 13.94
N ALA A 155 14.41 8.54 15.20
CA ALA A 155 14.91 9.33 16.32
C ALA A 155 15.86 8.50 17.17
N ALA A 156 17.07 9.05 17.42
CA ALA A 156 18.17 8.40 18.11
C ALA A 156 18.66 7.09 17.41
N GLY A 157 18.70 7.13 16.07
CA GLY A 157 19.18 6.03 15.23
C GLY A 157 18.11 5.02 14.80
N GLY A 158 18.40 4.34 13.68
CA GLY A 158 17.48 3.38 13.09
C GLY A 158 17.21 2.17 13.97
N ALA A 159 18.24 1.58 14.57
CA ALA A 159 18.12 0.42 15.46
C ALA A 159 17.29 0.74 16.72
N ASN A 160 17.48 1.90 17.34
CA ASN A 160 16.67 2.30 18.51
C ASN A 160 15.21 2.55 18.12
N THR A 161 14.98 3.15 16.95
CA THR A 161 13.62 3.33 16.45
C THR A 161 12.96 1.99 16.14
N GLN A 162 13.71 1.04 15.55
CA GLN A 162 13.22 -0.31 15.30
C GLN A 162 12.85 -1.04 16.60
N ASN A 163 13.63 -0.88 17.67
CA ASN A 163 13.30 -1.45 18.98
C ASN A 163 11.94 -0.94 19.50
N LYS A 164 11.65 0.36 19.37
CA LYS A 164 10.35 0.90 19.81
C LYS A 164 9.16 0.30 19.03
N ILE A 165 9.33 0.05 17.72
CA ILE A 165 8.32 -0.65 16.91
C ILE A 165 8.18 -2.10 17.38
N LEU A 166 9.28 -2.79 17.63
CA LEU A 166 9.30 -4.17 18.17
C LEU A 166 8.63 -4.24 19.53
N ASP A 167 8.99 -3.37 20.48
CA ASP A 167 8.38 -3.31 21.82
C ASP A 167 6.87 -3.16 21.72
N THR A 168 6.40 -2.24 20.85
CA THR A 168 4.97 -2.03 20.61
C THR A 168 4.29 -3.31 20.10
N ALA A 169 4.88 -3.96 19.09
CA ALA A 169 4.35 -5.17 18.51
C ALA A 169 4.35 -6.35 19.51
N GLU A 170 5.39 -6.47 20.32
CA GLU A 170 5.47 -7.49 21.39
C GLU A 170 4.43 -7.25 22.49
N ILE A 171 4.25 -6.02 22.93
CA ILE A 171 3.21 -5.68 23.89
C ILE A 171 1.84 -6.07 23.35
N LEU A 172 1.54 -5.72 22.09
CA LEU A 172 0.29 -6.10 21.45
C LEU A 172 0.11 -7.62 21.37
N ARG A 173 1.10 -8.35 20.87
CA ARG A 173 1.01 -9.81 20.70
C ARG A 173 1.05 -10.59 22.00
N LYS A 174 2.00 -10.27 22.90
CA LYS A 174 2.27 -11.07 24.08
C LYS A 174 1.48 -10.63 25.31
N LYS A 175 1.39 -9.29 25.56
CA LYS A 175 0.72 -8.77 26.75
C LYS A 175 -0.79 -8.67 26.56
N PHE A 176 -1.23 -8.14 25.40
CA PHE A 176 -2.65 -7.96 25.11
C PHE A 176 -3.28 -9.11 24.31
N GLY A 177 -2.50 -10.08 23.82
CA GLY A 177 -3.00 -11.21 23.06
C GLY A 177 -3.66 -10.82 21.74
N PHE A 178 -3.29 -9.66 21.16
CA PHE A 178 -3.87 -9.17 19.91
C PHE A 178 -3.58 -10.14 18.76
N ARG A 179 -4.62 -10.60 18.08
CA ARG A 179 -4.55 -11.57 16.99
C ARG A 179 -4.90 -11.00 15.62
N GLY A 180 -5.22 -9.71 15.54
CA GLY A 180 -5.53 -9.02 14.29
C GLY A 180 -4.29 -8.77 13.42
N TYR A 181 -4.51 -8.15 12.28
CA TYR A 181 -3.48 -7.89 11.28
C TYR A 181 -2.47 -6.83 11.74
N MET A 182 -1.19 -7.10 11.56
CA MET A 182 -0.10 -6.15 11.81
C MET A 182 0.82 -6.00 10.61
N HIS A 183 0.86 -4.80 10.03
CA HIS A 183 1.86 -4.36 9.07
C HIS A 183 2.89 -3.50 9.79
N LEU A 184 4.13 -3.93 9.82
CA LEU A 184 5.21 -3.29 10.55
C LEU A 184 6.31 -2.83 9.60
N LYS A 185 6.78 -1.61 9.79
CA LYS A 185 7.86 -1.02 9.00
C LYS A 185 9.21 -1.51 9.51
N ILE A 186 10.07 -1.92 8.61
CA ILE A 186 11.51 -2.07 8.85
C ILE A 186 12.10 -0.67 8.69
N MET A 187 12.77 -0.18 9.72
CA MET A 187 13.37 1.15 9.71
C MET A 187 14.75 1.12 9.04
N PRO A 188 15.11 2.15 8.25
CA PRO A 188 16.47 2.32 7.78
C PRO A 188 17.47 2.26 8.94
N GLY A 189 18.52 1.43 8.83
CA GLY A 189 19.46 1.18 9.90
C GLY A 189 19.06 0.13 10.93
N ALA A 190 17.98 -0.64 10.67
CA ALA A 190 17.63 -1.82 11.46
C ALA A 190 18.68 -2.92 11.32
N GLU A 191 18.85 -3.73 12.36
CA GLU A 191 19.75 -4.87 12.39
C GLU A 191 19.05 -6.17 11.98
N LYS A 192 19.80 -7.16 11.48
CA LYS A 192 19.24 -8.45 11.00
C LYS A 192 18.40 -9.17 12.05
N GLY A 193 18.85 -9.19 13.31
CA GLY A 193 18.09 -9.80 14.41
C GLY A 193 16.75 -9.08 14.68
N GLN A 194 16.73 -7.77 14.52
CA GLN A 194 15.49 -6.98 14.65
C GLN A 194 14.53 -7.27 13.50
N VAL A 195 15.03 -7.40 12.25
CA VAL A 195 14.21 -7.81 11.10
C VAL A 195 13.61 -9.19 11.30
N GLU A 196 14.40 -10.15 11.77
CA GLU A 196 13.93 -11.50 12.10
C GLU A 196 12.81 -11.44 13.16
N ARG A 197 13.04 -10.70 14.25
CA ARG A 197 12.05 -10.55 15.31
C ARG A 197 10.76 -9.88 14.82
N LEU A 198 10.90 -8.86 13.97
CA LEU A 198 9.75 -8.18 13.36
C LEU A 198 8.91 -9.15 12.53
N MET A 199 9.57 -9.98 11.72
CA MET A 199 8.89 -10.99 10.89
C MET A 199 8.13 -12.01 11.72
N GLN A 200 8.61 -12.36 12.92
CA GLN A 200 7.93 -13.29 13.84
C GLN A 200 6.64 -12.72 14.44
N LEU A 201 6.42 -11.41 14.37
CA LEU A 201 5.28 -10.74 14.97
C LEU A 201 4.26 -10.22 13.92
N ALA A 202 4.71 -9.96 12.70
CA ALA A 202 3.96 -9.28 11.66
C ALA A 202 3.25 -10.22 10.70
N ASP A 203 2.13 -9.76 10.12
CA ASP A 203 1.50 -10.34 8.93
C ASP A 203 2.10 -9.78 7.65
N ARG A 204 2.64 -8.56 7.72
CA ARG A 204 3.36 -7.89 6.63
C ARG A 204 4.51 -7.07 7.17
N VAL A 205 5.61 -7.06 6.43
CA VAL A 205 6.76 -6.18 6.68
C VAL A 205 7.04 -5.34 5.45
N SER A 206 7.50 -4.10 5.65
CA SER A 206 7.88 -3.22 4.55
C SER A 206 9.10 -2.38 4.88
N ILE A 207 9.84 -2.03 3.85
CA ILE A 207 10.84 -0.94 3.89
C ILE A 207 10.70 -0.13 2.61
N ASN A 208 10.69 1.18 2.72
CA ASN A 208 10.67 2.05 1.55
C ASN A 208 12.08 2.11 0.94
N LEU A 209 12.18 1.75 -0.34
CA LEU A 209 13.40 1.98 -1.12
C LEU A 209 13.48 3.43 -1.61
N GLU A 210 12.34 4.11 -1.72
CA GLU A 210 12.16 5.50 -2.15
C GLU A 210 12.55 5.73 -3.63
N ALA A 211 13.68 5.18 -4.07
CA ALA A 211 14.23 5.30 -5.42
C ALA A 211 14.69 3.92 -5.96
N PRO A 212 14.87 3.75 -7.27
CA PRO A 212 15.27 2.47 -7.86
C PRO A 212 16.72 2.07 -7.58
N ASN A 213 17.61 3.02 -7.30
CA ASN A 213 19.03 2.77 -7.13
C ASN A 213 19.71 3.86 -6.27
N THR A 214 21.00 3.69 -6.02
CA THR A 214 21.83 4.58 -5.18
C THR A 214 21.89 6.00 -5.75
N GLU A 215 22.07 6.14 -7.07
CA GLU A 215 22.18 7.47 -7.70
C GLU A 215 20.88 8.26 -7.54
N ARG A 216 19.76 7.61 -7.79
CA ARG A 216 18.44 8.23 -7.67
C ARG A 216 18.08 8.53 -6.22
N LEU A 217 18.45 7.63 -5.29
CA LEU A 217 18.22 7.86 -3.86
C LEU A 217 19.01 9.09 -3.35
N ALA A 218 20.22 9.31 -3.81
CA ALA A 218 21.02 10.46 -3.41
C ALA A 218 20.33 11.81 -3.71
N LYS A 219 19.48 11.86 -4.76
CA LYS A 219 18.69 13.06 -5.10
C LYS A 219 17.46 13.26 -4.20
N LEU A 220 16.98 12.20 -3.53
CA LEU A 220 15.83 12.24 -2.64
C LEU A 220 16.20 12.27 -1.16
N ALA A 221 17.22 11.53 -0.78
CA ALA A 221 17.60 11.30 0.61
C ALA A 221 19.11 11.05 0.71
N PRO A 222 19.94 12.11 0.58
CA PRO A 222 21.40 11.98 0.43
C PRO A 222 22.10 11.30 1.60
N HIS A 223 21.52 11.36 2.80
CA HIS A 223 22.05 10.71 4.01
C HIS A 223 21.49 9.33 4.29
N LYS A 224 20.75 8.72 3.33
CA LYS A 224 20.38 7.30 3.37
C LYS A 224 21.29 6.50 2.44
N THR A 225 21.75 5.34 2.90
CA THR A 225 22.52 4.44 2.06
C THR A 225 21.60 3.38 1.44
N PHE A 226 21.48 3.38 0.10
CA PHE A 226 20.56 2.49 -0.61
C PHE A 226 20.83 1.01 -0.30
N VAL A 227 22.10 0.61 -0.40
CA VAL A 227 22.47 -0.80 -0.26
C VAL A 227 22.37 -1.25 1.20
N GLU A 228 22.99 -0.52 2.13
CA GLU A 228 23.14 -0.91 3.53
C GLU A 228 21.84 -0.77 4.33
N GLU A 229 21.18 0.38 4.19
CA GLU A 229 20.04 0.69 5.06
C GLU A 229 18.69 0.26 4.49
N LEU A 230 18.57 0.15 3.14
CA LEU A 230 17.27 -0.10 2.50
C LEU A 230 17.21 -1.46 1.80
N PHE A 231 18.16 -1.75 0.93
CA PHE A 231 18.13 -2.96 0.11
C PHE A 231 18.56 -4.22 0.89
N ARG A 232 19.61 -4.12 1.71
CA ARG A 232 20.11 -5.25 2.52
C ARG A 232 19.06 -5.82 3.47
N PRO A 233 18.24 -5.03 4.18
CA PRO A 233 17.14 -5.57 4.99
C PRO A 233 16.11 -6.37 4.20
N LEU A 234 15.80 -6.01 2.95
CA LEU A 234 14.94 -6.83 2.08
C LEU A 234 15.58 -8.19 1.75
N LYS A 235 16.89 -8.21 1.52
CA LYS A 235 17.63 -9.49 1.34
C LYS A 235 17.58 -10.32 2.61
N TRP A 236 17.75 -9.73 3.79
CA TRP A 236 17.62 -10.47 5.05
C TRP A 236 16.24 -11.09 5.23
N VAL A 237 15.17 -10.42 4.83
CA VAL A 237 13.82 -11.00 4.87
C VAL A 237 13.77 -12.30 4.07
N GLU A 238 14.37 -12.34 2.88
CA GLU A 238 14.42 -13.55 2.06
C GLU A 238 15.35 -14.63 2.64
N ASP A 239 16.53 -14.23 3.15
CA ASP A 239 17.47 -15.16 3.80
C ASP A 239 16.83 -15.83 5.04
N ILE A 240 16.09 -15.07 5.84
CA ILE A 240 15.36 -15.58 7.00
C ILE A 240 14.27 -16.57 6.56
N ARG A 241 13.52 -16.27 5.49
CA ARG A 241 12.52 -17.19 4.92
C ARG A 241 13.14 -18.50 4.43
N ARG A 242 14.36 -18.46 3.90
CA ARG A 242 15.08 -19.66 3.43
C ARG A 242 15.67 -20.48 4.56
N SER A 243 16.09 -19.82 5.63
CA SER A 243 16.80 -20.47 6.74
C SER A 243 15.89 -20.92 7.88
N GLN A 244 14.65 -20.44 7.95
CA GLN A 244 13.75 -20.74 9.07
C GLN A 244 12.39 -21.26 8.60
N PRO A 245 11.81 -22.25 9.28
CA PRO A 245 10.51 -22.81 8.92
C PRO A 245 9.36 -21.85 9.28
N ALA A 246 8.28 -21.89 8.48
CA ALA A 246 7.15 -20.98 8.60
C ALA A 246 6.45 -21.00 9.97
N TYR A 247 6.47 -22.13 10.69
CA TYR A 247 5.82 -22.25 12.01
C TYR A 247 6.42 -21.35 13.09
N LYS A 248 7.64 -20.82 12.89
CA LYS A 248 8.28 -19.85 13.80
C LYS A 248 7.68 -18.44 13.68
N PHE A 249 6.93 -18.18 12.62
CA PHE A 249 6.34 -16.87 12.34
C PHE A 249 4.89 -16.81 12.78
N TRP A 250 4.36 -15.59 12.82
CA TRP A 250 2.98 -15.35 13.21
C TRP A 250 1.98 -16.18 12.39
N ASN A 251 1.07 -16.86 13.07
CA ASN A 251 0.09 -17.76 12.45
C ASN A 251 0.71 -18.89 11.57
N GLY A 252 1.96 -19.27 11.80
CA GLY A 252 2.65 -20.29 11.02
C GLY A 252 2.89 -19.91 9.56
N LYS A 253 2.93 -18.61 9.24
CA LYS A 253 3.10 -18.10 7.87
C LYS A 253 4.18 -17.03 7.82
N TYR A 254 4.95 -17.03 6.74
CA TYR A 254 5.85 -15.90 6.48
C TYR A 254 5.06 -14.61 6.24
N PRO A 255 5.49 -13.47 6.82
CA PRO A 255 4.87 -12.19 6.50
C PRO A 255 5.08 -11.86 5.02
N SER A 256 4.09 -11.22 4.40
CA SER A 256 4.26 -10.64 3.07
C SER A 256 5.24 -9.47 3.13
N THR A 257 5.99 -9.25 2.04
CA THR A 257 6.98 -8.17 1.96
C THR A 257 6.60 -7.19 0.86
N VAL A 258 6.64 -5.91 1.19
CA VAL A 258 6.34 -4.84 0.25
C VAL A 258 7.37 -3.72 0.36
N THR A 259 7.47 -2.91 -0.69
CA THR A 259 8.29 -1.69 -0.72
C THR A 259 7.51 -0.52 -1.30
N GLN A 260 8.08 0.68 -1.21
CA GLN A 260 7.51 1.89 -1.79
C GLN A 260 8.60 2.72 -2.46
N PHE A 261 8.22 3.36 -3.59
CA PHE A 261 9.01 4.32 -4.33
C PHE A 261 8.29 5.67 -4.39
N VAL A 262 9.07 6.74 -4.42
CA VAL A 262 8.61 8.10 -4.71
C VAL A 262 8.83 8.35 -6.19
N ALA A 263 7.80 8.09 -7.00
CA ALA A 263 7.91 8.14 -8.46
C ALA A 263 8.03 9.57 -9.00
N GLY A 264 9.11 9.84 -9.73
CA GLY A 264 9.41 11.13 -10.36
C GLY A 264 10.12 12.14 -9.45
N GLY A 265 10.38 11.76 -8.22
CA GLY A 265 11.08 12.65 -7.29
C GLY A 265 12.57 12.85 -7.63
N SER A 266 13.21 11.86 -8.22
CA SER A 266 14.65 11.87 -8.59
C SER A 266 14.93 11.85 -10.09
N ASP A 267 13.93 12.16 -10.93
CA ASP A 267 14.01 12.13 -12.39
C ASP A 267 14.36 10.75 -12.96
N GLU A 268 13.98 9.70 -12.24
CA GLU A 268 14.07 8.31 -12.70
C GLU A 268 13.00 8.00 -13.74
N SER A 269 13.28 7.08 -14.67
CA SER A 269 12.33 6.57 -15.62
C SER A 269 11.45 5.45 -15.02
N ASP A 270 10.31 5.15 -15.67
CA ASP A 270 9.48 4.01 -15.29
C ASP A 270 10.20 2.69 -15.49
N LEU A 271 11.09 2.61 -16.51
CA LEU A 271 11.95 1.46 -16.74
C LEU A 271 12.85 1.17 -15.53
N GLU A 272 13.49 2.19 -14.95
CA GLU A 272 14.33 2.01 -13.76
C GLU A 272 13.53 1.48 -12.57
N LEU A 273 12.32 2.03 -12.32
CA LEU A 273 11.43 1.60 -11.26
C LEU A 273 10.94 0.17 -11.47
N LEU A 274 10.51 -0.18 -12.69
CA LEU A 274 10.02 -1.51 -13.02
C LEU A 274 11.13 -2.56 -13.03
N THR A 275 12.36 -2.20 -13.47
CA THR A 275 13.54 -3.09 -13.41
C THR A 275 13.82 -3.50 -11.96
N THR A 276 13.87 -2.54 -11.05
CA THR A 276 14.09 -2.83 -9.63
C THR A 276 12.93 -3.63 -9.05
N THR A 277 11.69 -3.28 -9.39
CA THR A 277 10.49 -4.00 -8.94
C THR A 277 10.49 -5.46 -9.40
N ASP A 278 10.75 -5.72 -10.67
CA ASP A 278 10.81 -7.08 -11.25
C ASP A 278 11.91 -7.90 -10.58
N TRP A 279 13.09 -7.32 -10.41
CA TRP A 279 14.19 -7.97 -9.71
C TRP A 279 13.81 -8.36 -8.27
N LEU A 280 13.15 -7.46 -7.54
CA LEU A 280 12.70 -7.72 -6.17
C LEU A 280 11.61 -8.81 -6.14
N MET A 281 10.69 -8.83 -7.09
CA MET A 281 9.67 -9.88 -7.20
C MET A 281 10.31 -11.25 -7.43
N LYS A 282 11.30 -11.34 -8.32
CA LYS A 282 11.98 -12.59 -8.68
C LYS A 282 12.95 -13.09 -7.60
N ASN A 283 13.68 -12.19 -6.94
CA ASN A 283 14.81 -12.56 -6.08
C ASN A 283 14.54 -12.47 -4.57
N VAL A 284 13.60 -11.63 -4.12
CA VAL A 284 13.26 -11.49 -2.70
C VAL A 284 11.77 -11.75 -2.41
N ARG A 285 11.06 -12.32 -3.38
CA ARG A 285 9.63 -12.65 -3.28
C ARG A 285 8.81 -11.44 -2.80
N LEU A 286 9.12 -10.26 -3.36
CA LEU A 286 8.35 -9.05 -3.08
C LEU A 286 6.90 -9.25 -3.52
N THR A 287 5.96 -9.05 -2.61
CA THR A 287 4.54 -9.23 -2.90
C THR A 287 3.97 -8.05 -3.69
N ARG A 288 4.45 -6.84 -3.41
CA ARG A 288 3.98 -5.62 -4.07
C ARG A 288 5.00 -4.49 -3.93
N ALA A 289 5.18 -3.71 -4.98
CA ALA A 289 5.75 -2.38 -4.93
C ALA A 289 4.62 -1.34 -4.90
N TYR A 290 4.74 -0.35 -4.03
CA TYR A 290 3.89 0.83 -4.03
C TYR A 290 4.63 1.96 -4.73
N TYR A 291 3.92 2.70 -5.55
CA TYR A 291 4.42 3.88 -6.22
C TYR A 291 3.63 5.07 -5.71
N SER A 292 4.33 6.10 -5.28
CA SER A 292 3.74 7.34 -4.83
C SER A 292 4.21 8.43 -5.78
N ALA A 293 3.30 9.01 -6.56
CA ALA A 293 3.65 10.13 -7.42
C ALA A 293 4.23 11.26 -6.57
N PHE A 294 5.40 11.78 -6.97
CA PHE A 294 6.03 12.87 -6.24
C PHE A 294 5.13 14.11 -6.22
N TYR A 295 5.00 14.67 -5.05
CA TYR A 295 4.33 15.95 -4.82
C TYR A 295 5.23 16.86 -3.98
N PRO A 296 5.42 18.13 -4.37
CA PRO A 296 6.27 19.06 -3.63
C PRO A 296 5.67 19.39 -2.26
N ILE A 297 6.49 19.34 -1.24
CA ILE A 297 6.14 19.72 0.13
C ILE A 297 6.83 21.03 0.47
N ARG A 298 6.07 21.99 0.96
CA ARG A 298 6.58 23.29 1.42
C ARG A 298 7.64 23.10 2.51
N ASP A 299 8.62 23.99 2.56
CA ASP A 299 9.76 23.96 3.48
C ASP A 299 10.61 22.68 3.33
N THR A 300 10.73 22.16 2.10
CA THR A 300 11.63 21.06 1.74
C THR A 300 12.50 21.46 0.54
N PRO A 301 13.68 20.83 0.34
CA PRO A 301 14.53 21.16 -0.80
C PRO A 301 13.89 20.96 -2.18
N LEU A 302 12.85 20.13 -2.27
CA LEU A 302 12.11 19.85 -3.51
C LEU A 302 10.78 20.60 -3.61
N GLU A 303 10.55 21.63 -2.79
CA GLU A 303 9.29 22.40 -2.80
C GLU A 303 8.96 23.07 -4.12
N ASN A 304 9.97 23.42 -4.91
CA ASN A 304 9.82 24.08 -6.22
C ASN A 304 9.85 23.07 -7.39
N LYS A 305 10.01 21.77 -7.13
CA LYS A 305 9.95 20.74 -8.17
C LYS A 305 8.50 20.50 -8.57
N ALA A 306 8.23 20.41 -9.87
CA ALA A 306 6.87 20.14 -10.36
C ALA A 306 6.31 18.82 -9.81
N ALA A 307 5.03 18.82 -9.45
CA ALA A 307 4.31 17.61 -9.10
C ALA A 307 4.25 16.65 -10.28
N VAL A 308 4.31 15.36 -10.01
CA VAL A 308 4.18 14.30 -11.02
C VAL A 308 2.70 14.03 -11.28
N ASP A 309 2.35 13.81 -12.55
CA ASP A 309 0.99 13.40 -12.92
C ASP A 309 0.59 12.10 -12.19
N PRO A 310 -0.50 12.10 -11.42
CA PRO A 310 -0.98 10.90 -10.72
C PRO A 310 -1.25 9.71 -11.65
N MET A 311 -1.47 9.96 -12.94
CA MET A 311 -1.64 8.90 -13.94
C MET A 311 -0.36 8.06 -14.10
N ARG A 312 0.84 8.64 -13.92
CA ARG A 312 2.11 7.89 -13.92
C ARG A 312 2.14 6.83 -12.83
N GLU A 313 1.71 7.19 -11.62
CA GLU A 313 1.56 6.23 -10.51
C GLU A 313 0.62 5.09 -10.91
N HIS A 314 -0.55 5.44 -11.47
CA HIS A 314 -1.54 4.45 -11.90
C HIS A 314 -0.97 3.51 -13.00
N ARG A 315 -0.20 4.02 -13.95
CA ARG A 315 0.45 3.21 -15.00
C ARG A 315 1.51 2.27 -14.45
N LEU A 316 2.32 2.75 -13.50
CA LEU A 316 3.30 1.92 -12.80
C LEU A 316 2.62 0.76 -12.04
N TYR A 317 1.51 1.01 -11.34
CA TYR A 317 0.73 -0.07 -10.74
C TYR A 317 0.23 -1.08 -11.78
N GLN A 318 -0.34 -0.61 -12.88
CA GLN A 318 -0.82 -1.49 -13.95
C GLN A 318 0.32 -2.35 -14.52
N ALA A 319 1.46 -1.75 -14.84
CA ALA A 319 2.63 -2.46 -15.35
C ALA A 319 3.17 -3.48 -14.33
N SER A 320 3.28 -3.11 -13.06
CA SER A 320 3.74 -4.03 -12.01
C SER A 320 2.81 -5.24 -11.83
N PHE A 321 1.50 -5.09 -12.06
CA PHE A 321 0.55 -6.21 -12.05
C PHE A 321 0.71 -7.09 -13.28
N LEU A 322 1.04 -6.53 -14.46
CA LEU A 322 1.33 -7.33 -15.65
C LEU A 322 2.56 -8.21 -15.42
N LEU A 323 3.62 -7.68 -14.83
CA LEU A 323 4.82 -8.44 -14.46
C LEU A 323 4.51 -9.54 -13.44
N ARG A 324 3.80 -9.20 -12.37
CA ARG A 324 3.57 -10.10 -11.25
C ARG A 324 2.56 -11.21 -11.54
N ASP A 325 1.43 -10.86 -12.14
CA ASP A 325 0.25 -11.73 -12.19
C ASP A 325 -0.08 -12.24 -13.59
N TYR A 326 0.32 -11.53 -14.64
CA TYR A 326 -0.07 -11.83 -16.02
C TYR A 326 1.04 -12.50 -16.84
N GLY A 327 2.22 -12.69 -16.24
CA GLY A 327 3.36 -13.33 -16.90
C GLY A 327 3.93 -12.53 -18.04
N PHE A 328 3.87 -11.20 -17.98
CA PHE A 328 4.64 -10.32 -18.84
C PHE A 328 6.09 -10.27 -18.38
N ASP A 329 7.00 -10.16 -19.32
CA ASP A 329 8.40 -9.87 -19.06
C ASP A 329 8.64 -8.36 -19.15
N LEU A 330 9.72 -7.86 -18.55
CA LEU A 330 10.03 -6.43 -18.51
C LEU A 330 10.21 -5.86 -19.92
N GLU A 331 10.81 -6.63 -20.81
CA GLU A 331 11.08 -6.31 -22.22
C GLU A 331 9.78 -6.16 -23.03
N GLU A 332 8.67 -6.70 -22.54
CA GLU A 332 7.36 -6.58 -23.18
C GLU A 332 6.65 -5.27 -22.80
N MET A 333 7.18 -4.50 -21.82
CA MET A 333 6.54 -3.26 -21.43
C MET A 333 6.58 -2.22 -22.54
N PRO A 334 5.44 -1.55 -22.85
CA PRO A 334 5.33 -0.59 -23.95
C PRO A 334 5.93 0.76 -23.53
N LEU A 335 7.23 0.80 -23.31
CA LEU A 335 7.96 1.99 -22.91
C LEU A 335 8.27 2.88 -24.12
N ALA A 336 8.16 4.18 -23.95
CA ALA A 336 8.64 5.16 -24.92
C ALA A 336 10.19 5.23 -24.90
N PRO A 337 10.84 5.90 -25.87
CA PRO A 337 12.30 6.00 -25.93
C PRO A 337 12.94 6.65 -24.70
N ASP A 338 12.21 7.45 -23.94
CA ASP A 338 12.61 8.04 -22.67
C ASP A 338 12.49 7.09 -21.47
N GLY A 339 12.06 5.85 -21.71
CA GLY A 339 11.88 4.83 -20.68
C GLY A 339 10.61 4.97 -19.85
N ASN A 340 9.65 5.79 -20.26
CA ASN A 340 8.40 5.98 -19.54
C ASN A 340 7.21 5.28 -20.20
N LEU A 341 6.23 4.90 -19.39
CA LEU A 341 4.96 4.32 -19.85
C LEU A 341 4.06 5.40 -20.47
N PRO A 342 3.22 5.05 -21.45
CA PRO A 342 2.25 5.99 -22.02
C PRO A 342 1.20 6.37 -20.96
N LEU A 343 0.99 7.66 -20.73
CA LEU A 343 0.01 8.15 -19.75
C LEU A 343 -1.43 7.97 -20.22
N LEU A 344 -1.70 8.21 -21.51
CA LEU A 344 -3.07 8.20 -22.06
C LEU A 344 -3.64 6.79 -22.23
N THR A 345 -2.80 5.78 -22.38
CA THR A 345 -3.21 4.40 -22.64
C THR A 345 -2.66 3.47 -21.57
N ASP A 346 -3.45 2.53 -21.07
CA ASP A 346 -2.93 1.55 -20.12
C ASP A 346 -1.91 0.60 -20.76
N PRO A 347 -0.90 0.11 -20.00
CA PRO A 347 0.20 -0.66 -20.56
C PRO A 347 -0.24 -1.93 -21.30
N LYS A 348 -1.28 -2.62 -20.84
CA LYS A 348 -1.78 -3.82 -21.52
C LYS A 348 -2.43 -3.50 -22.85
N LEU A 349 -3.18 -2.41 -22.94
CA LEU A 349 -3.78 -1.98 -24.19
C LEU A 349 -2.73 -1.47 -25.17
N ALA A 350 -1.76 -0.68 -24.70
CA ALA A 350 -0.65 -0.22 -25.53
C ALA A 350 0.14 -1.40 -26.13
N TRP A 351 0.48 -2.39 -25.31
CA TRP A 351 1.14 -3.61 -25.76
C TRP A 351 0.31 -4.37 -26.82
N ALA A 352 -1.00 -4.53 -26.57
CA ALA A 352 -1.88 -5.25 -27.48
C ALA A 352 -2.06 -4.53 -28.82
N GLN A 353 -2.10 -3.20 -28.83
CA GLN A 353 -2.13 -2.39 -30.06
C GLN A 353 -0.88 -2.63 -30.92
N MET A 354 0.28 -2.78 -30.28
CA MET A 354 1.55 -3.04 -31.00
C MET A 354 1.67 -4.50 -31.49
N ASN A 355 1.13 -5.47 -30.74
CA ASN A 355 1.45 -6.89 -30.95
C ASN A 355 0.26 -7.74 -31.44
N LEU A 356 -0.99 -7.34 -31.15
CA LEU A 356 -2.19 -8.13 -31.43
C LEU A 356 -3.10 -7.49 -32.51
N ALA A 357 -2.83 -6.26 -32.94
CA ALA A 357 -3.67 -5.59 -33.95
C ALA A 357 -3.75 -6.39 -35.25
N GLU A 358 -2.61 -6.88 -35.71
CA GLU A 358 -2.51 -7.71 -36.95
C GLU A 358 -2.61 -9.20 -36.68
N LYS A 359 -2.25 -9.66 -35.48
CA LYS A 359 -2.23 -11.05 -35.04
C LYS A 359 -3.14 -11.28 -33.83
N PRO A 360 -4.47 -11.17 -33.99
CA PRO A 360 -5.40 -11.37 -32.89
C PRO A 360 -5.36 -12.81 -32.38
N VAL A 361 -5.75 -12.96 -31.13
CA VAL A 361 -5.72 -14.23 -30.38
C VAL A 361 -6.98 -15.07 -30.68
N GLU A 362 -6.83 -16.32 -31.11
CA GLU A 362 -7.96 -17.25 -31.29
C GLU A 362 -8.46 -17.75 -29.94
N ILE A 363 -9.63 -17.25 -29.53
CA ILE A 363 -10.19 -17.50 -28.17
C ILE A 363 -10.41 -18.98 -27.86
N ASN A 364 -10.70 -19.81 -28.86
CA ASN A 364 -10.95 -21.23 -28.70
C ASN A 364 -9.70 -22.12 -28.65
N ARG A 365 -8.52 -21.59 -28.94
CA ARG A 365 -7.27 -22.36 -29.02
C ARG A 365 -6.14 -21.81 -28.15
N ALA A 366 -6.13 -20.49 -27.92
CA ALA A 366 -5.06 -19.80 -27.23
C ALA A 366 -4.78 -20.35 -25.83
N GLU A 367 -3.54 -20.37 -25.43
CA GLU A 367 -3.14 -20.72 -24.06
C GLU A 367 -3.50 -19.61 -23.07
N LYS A 368 -3.48 -19.94 -21.79
CA LYS A 368 -3.77 -18.96 -20.72
C LYS A 368 -2.90 -17.71 -20.83
N ARG A 369 -1.60 -17.89 -21.14
CA ARG A 369 -0.65 -16.77 -21.30
C ARG A 369 -1.07 -15.85 -22.44
N GLU A 370 -1.52 -16.37 -23.56
CA GLU A 370 -1.98 -15.58 -24.71
C GLU A 370 -3.30 -14.86 -24.41
N LEU A 371 -4.25 -15.54 -23.77
CA LEU A 371 -5.50 -14.93 -23.30
C LEU A 371 -5.25 -13.75 -22.37
N LEU A 372 -4.27 -13.88 -21.47
CA LEU A 372 -3.88 -12.81 -20.54
C LEU A 372 -3.22 -11.60 -21.21
N ARG A 373 -2.80 -11.72 -22.48
CA ARG A 373 -2.30 -10.58 -23.29
C ARG A 373 -3.45 -9.71 -23.83
N VAL A 374 -4.67 -10.26 -23.94
CA VAL A 374 -5.82 -9.55 -24.53
C VAL A 374 -6.40 -8.56 -23.52
N PRO A 375 -6.53 -7.25 -23.86
CA PRO A 375 -7.22 -6.26 -23.03
C PRO A 375 -8.65 -6.71 -22.73
N GLY A 376 -9.12 -6.47 -21.49
CA GLY A 376 -10.47 -6.92 -21.08
C GLY A 376 -10.56 -8.38 -20.59
N ILE A 377 -9.53 -9.21 -20.80
CA ILE A 377 -9.41 -10.54 -20.22
C ILE A 377 -8.47 -10.48 -19.01
N GLY A 378 -9.01 -10.68 -17.81
CA GLY A 378 -8.24 -10.79 -16.57
C GLY A 378 -7.99 -12.25 -16.18
N LEU A 379 -7.33 -12.48 -15.05
CA LEU A 379 -7.02 -13.83 -14.54
C LEU A 379 -8.27 -14.71 -14.46
N LYS A 380 -9.33 -14.23 -13.80
CA LYS A 380 -10.61 -14.94 -13.69
C LYS A 380 -11.27 -15.17 -15.04
N GLY A 381 -11.18 -14.19 -15.95
CA GLY A 381 -11.73 -14.30 -17.29
C GLY A 381 -11.02 -15.36 -18.13
N ALA A 382 -9.69 -15.42 -18.06
CA ALA A 382 -8.90 -16.45 -18.74
C ALA A 382 -9.26 -17.85 -18.22
N ASP A 383 -9.37 -18.04 -16.89
CA ASP A 383 -9.79 -19.30 -16.29
C ASP A 383 -11.22 -19.70 -16.69
N ALA A 384 -12.13 -18.73 -16.75
CA ALA A 384 -13.50 -18.97 -17.21
C ALA A 384 -13.56 -19.39 -18.69
N ILE A 385 -12.76 -18.78 -19.57
CA ILE A 385 -12.62 -19.17 -20.97
C ILE A 385 -12.12 -20.61 -21.08
N LEU A 386 -11.03 -20.94 -20.37
CA LEU A 386 -10.46 -22.30 -20.38
C LEU A 386 -11.46 -23.34 -19.89
N SER A 387 -12.20 -23.03 -18.84
CA SER A 387 -13.26 -23.92 -18.31
C SER A 387 -14.42 -24.09 -19.30
N ALA A 388 -14.86 -23.00 -19.94
CA ALA A 388 -15.95 -23.04 -20.91
C ALA A 388 -15.61 -23.91 -22.14
N ARG A 389 -14.36 -23.92 -22.57
CA ARG A 389 -13.87 -24.77 -23.67
C ARG A 389 -14.04 -26.27 -23.41
N ASN A 390 -14.02 -26.70 -22.15
CA ASN A 390 -14.23 -28.12 -21.77
C ASN A 390 -15.68 -28.57 -22.00
N THR A 391 -16.63 -27.63 -22.09
CA THR A 391 -18.05 -27.89 -22.31
C THR A 391 -18.51 -27.59 -23.72
N GLY A 392 -17.73 -26.87 -24.50
CA GLY A 392 -18.05 -26.53 -25.88
C GLY A 392 -17.25 -25.35 -26.41
N THR A 393 -17.40 -25.08 -27.70
CA THR A 393 -16.72 -24.00 -28.40
C THR A 393 -17.44 -22.68 -28.20
N LEU A 394 -16.74 -21.61 -27.89
CA LEU A 394 -17.28 -20.25 -27.86
C LEU A 394 -17.60 -19.79 -29.30
N GLN A 395 -18.88 -19.48 -29.56
CA GLN A 395 -19.36 -19.21 -30.92
C GLN A 395 -19.40 -17.71 -31.27
N ASP A 396 -19.62 -16.85 -30.26
CA ASP A 396 -19.84 -15.42 -30.47
C ASP A 396 -19.41 -14.57 -29.24
N LEU A 397 -19.44 -13.25 -29.42
CA LEU A 397 -19.12 -12.30 -28.35
C LEU A 397 -20.11 -12.33 -27.19
N THR A 398 -21.35 -12.81 -27.39
CA THR A 398 -22.36 -12.92 -26.35
C THR A 398 -21.97 -14.02 -25.36
N ALA A 399 -21.53 -15.17 -25.88
CA ALA A 399 -20.96 -16.24 -25.06
C ALA A 399 -19.74 -15.76 -24.27
N VAL A 400 -18.83 -15.03 -24.91
CA VAL A 400 -17.63 -14.47 -24.25
C VAL A 400 -18.00 -13.45 -23.16
N ARG A 401 -18.99 -12.59 -23.40
CA ARG A 401 -19.46 -11.61 -22.40
C ARG A 401 -20.02 -12.27 -21.14
N LYS A 402 -20.73 -13.39 -21.28
CA LYS A 402 -21.26 -14.16 -20.14
C LYS A 402 -20.18 -14.68 -19.20
N LEU A 403 -18.94 -14.80 -19.67
CA LEU A 403 -17.78 -15.18 -18.86
C LEU A 403 -17.16 -14.01 -18.09
N GLY A 404 -17.78 -12.82 -18.13
CA GLY A 404 -17.31 -11.62 -17.43
C GLY A 404 -16.20 -10.86 -18.16
N ILE A 405 -16.02 -11.10 -19.47
CA ILE A 405 -15.03 -10.41 -20.30
C ILE A 405 -15.54 -9.03 -20.74
N ILE A 406 -14.68 -8.03 -20.68
CA ILE A 406 -14.97 -6.66 -21.15
C ILE A 406 -14.85 -6.62 -22.68
N ILE A 407 -15.94 -6.90 -23.37
CA ILE A 407 -15.97 -7.10 -24.83
C ILE A 407 -15.46 -5.86 -25.58
N ALA A 408 -15.85 -4.66 -25.19
CA ALA A 408 -15.39 -3.42 -25.83
C ALA A 408 -13.86 -3.30 -25.89
N ARG A 409 -13.17 -3.90 -24.94
CA ARG A 409 -11.70 -3.92 -24.90
C ARG A 409 -11.09 -5.14 -25.57
N ALA A 410 -11.78 -6.28 -25.54
CA ALA A 410 -11.22 -7.56 -25.99
C ALA A 410 -11.45 -7.82 -27.49
N ALA A 411 -12.61 -7.45 -28.01
CA ALA A 411 -13.03 -7.80 -29.38
C ALA A 411 -12.04 -7.40 -30.48
N PRO A 412 -11.37 -6.23 -30.44
CA PRO A 412 -10.40 -5.87 -31.49
C PRO A 412 -9.20 -6.84 -31.59
N PHE A 413 -8.90 -7.57 -30.52
CA PHE A 413 -7.71 -8.41 -30.37
C PHE A 413 -8.03 -9.91 -30.33
N LEU A 414 -9.28 -10.29 -30.71
CA LEU A 414 -9.74 -11.69 -30.69
C LEU A 414 -10.12 -12.20 -32.08
N LEU A 415 -9.93 -13.51 -32.25
CA LEU A 415 -10.61 -14.31 -33.24
C LEU A 415 -11.55 -15.30 -32.55
N ILE A 416 -12.69 -15.57 -33.18
CA ILE A 416 -13.65 -16.62 -32.80
C ILE A 416 -13.82 -17.52 -34.03
N ASN A 417 -13.37 -18.76 -33.91
CA ASN A 417 -13.37 -19.72 -35.03
C ASN A 417 -12.68 -19.17 -36.29
N GLY A 418 -11.53 -18.51 -36.11
CA GLY A 418 -10.71 -17.95 -37.19
C GLY A 418 -11.24 -16.64 -37.81
N LYS A 419 -12.35 -16.09 -37.30
CA LYS A 419 -12.93 -14.85 -37.81
C LYS A 419 -12.85 -13.73 -36.76
N ARG A 420 -12.56 -12.51 -37.25
CA ARG A 420 -12.72 -11.32 -36.37
C ARG A 420 -14.20 -11.11 -36.06
N PRO A 421 -14.58 -11.02 -34.77
CA PRO A 421 -15.96 -10.74 -34.44
C PRO A 421 -16.34 -9.34 -34.91
N ALA A 422 -17.58 -9.18 -35.42
CA ALA A 422 -18.12 -7.87 -35.71
C ALA A 422 -18.28 -7.10 -34.40
N ALA A 423 -17.40 -6.18 -34.12
CA ALA A 423 -17.48 -5.28 -32.97
C ALA A 423 -17.82 -3.88 -33.49
N GLN A 424 -18.89 -3.31 -32.98
CA GLN A 424 -19.15 -1.90 -33.18
C GLN A 424 -18.07 -1.14 -32.40
N LEU A 425 -17.12 -0.55 -33.10
CA LEU A 425 -16.17 0.37 -32.49
C LEU A 425 -16.99 1.57 -31.98
N SER A 426 -16.89 1.86 -30.68
CA SER A 426 -17.39 3.12 -30.16
C SER A 426 -16.61 4.25 -30.85
N MET A 427 -17.29 5.11 -31.57
CA MET A 427 -16.69 6.25 -32.28
C MET A 427 -16.46 7.46 -31.35
N PHE A 428 -16.55 7.29 -30.01
CA PHE A 428 -16.31 8.35 -29.05
C PHE A 428 -15.52 7.86 -27.84
#